data_17211cae5cafd710cb5797589824fa0a
#
_entry.id   17211cae5cafd710cb5797589824fa0a
#
_cell.length_a   1.000
_cell.length_b   1.000
_cell.length_c   1.000
_cell.angle_alpha   90.00
_cell.angle_beta   90.00
_cell.angle_gamma   90.00
#
_symmetry.space_group_name_H-M   'P 1'
#
loop_
_entity.id
_entity.type
_entity.pdbx_description
1 polymer ?
#
loop_
_entity_poly.entity_id
_entity_poly.type
_entity_poly.pdbx_seq_one_letter_code
_entity_poly.pdbx_strand_id
1 'polypeptide(L)'
;STSAGYIDTRGVTEQHQFNAKVAYSFDHGGLGFTKVGVSGQRGQLLNQGTGETDWHAAYAAHLQGRYGGFEAKLEFAQQELNPPSVTDDRFVVMGAYGSPNRVASEHNVYSSSLAYHIPVNAGPISEIKPYYDFSQVTKDVDTWNDNVNHDIGFLTSAGPLFVYTDLIISKGHPFNQPFDGTFSGVMAEQNDNEWRTAFNVNIGFY
;
A
#
# COMPACT_ATOMS: atom_id res chain seq x y z
N SER A 1 14.67 12.86 4.09
CA SER A 1 13.41 12.24 3.69
C SER A 1 12.35 12.80 4.63
N THR A 2 11.58 13.71 4.14
CA THR A 2 10.36 14.11 4.81
C THR A 2 9.46 12.89 4.80
N SER A 3 9.29 12.23 5.95
CA SER A 3 8.16 11.36 6.18
C SER A 3 6.94 12.14 5.72
N ALA A 4 6.17 11.60 4.78
CA ALA A 4 4.88 12.15 4.42
C ALA A 4 4.15 12.31 5.76
N GLY A 5 3.97 13.54 6.20
CA GLY A 5 3.67 13.80 7.58
C GLY A 5 2.35 13.12 7.95
N TYR A 6 2.45 12.24 8.91
CA TYR A 6 1.31 11.81 9.69
C TYR A 6 0.73 13.07 10.35
N ILE A 7 -0.31 13.63 9.76
CA ILE A 7 -1.00 14.79 10.29
C ILE A 7 -2.37 14.33 10.75
N ASP A 8 -2.50 14.04 12.02
CA ASP A 8 -3.79 13.92 12.66
C ASP A 8 -4.35 15.33 12.93
N THR A 9 -5.52 15.65 12.40
CA THR A 9 -6.23 16.90 12.72
C THR A 9 -6.54 17.06 14.19
N ARG A 10 -6.40 15.99 15.00
CA ARG A 10 -6.48 16.00 16.46
C ARG A 10 -5.17 16.44 17.14
N GLY A 11 -4.15 16.81 16.37
CA GLY A 11 -2.86 17.26 16.90
C GLY A 11 -1.91 16.15 17.31
N VAL A 12 -2.06 14.94 16.75
CA VAL A 12 -1.13 13.82 16.98
C VAL A 12 -0.05 13.84 15.90
N THR A 13 1.22 13.69 16.31
CA THR A 13 2.38 13.67 15.40
C THR A 13 3.35 12.55 15.74
N GLU A 14 4.03 12.01 14.73
CA GLU A 14 5.09 11.03 14.92
C GLU A 14 6.38 11.68 15.40
N GLN A 15 7.08 10.99 16.32
CA GLN A 15 8.40 11.35 16.80
C GLN A 15 9.23 10.12 17.19
N HIS A 16 10.55 10.29 17.29
CA HIS A 16 11.49 9.27 17.76
C HIS A 16 11.35 7.92 17.06
N GLN A 17 11.25 7.93 15.71
CA GLN A 17 11.02 6.75 14.92
C GLN A 17 12.33 6.01 14.60
N PHE A 18 12.31 4.70 14.75
CA PHE A 18 13.36 3.79 14.32
C PHE A 18 12.82 2.76 13.32
N ASN A 19 13.57 2.52 12.25
CA ASN A 19 13.25 1.55 11.20
C ASN A 19 14.42 0.60 11.00
N ALA A 20 14.11 -0.69 10.81
CA ALA A 20 15.10 -1.72 10.46
C ALA A 20 14.54 -2.65 9.40
N LYS A 21 15.41 -3.10 8.49
CA LYS A 21 15.08 -4.07 7.46
C LYS A 21 16.25 -5.04 7.26
N VAL A 22 15.95 -6.33 7.17
CA VAL A 22 16.89 -7.38 6.79
C VAL A 22 16.29 -8.16 5.64
N ALA A 23 17.08 -8.39 4.60
CA ALA A 23 16.66 -9.21 3.47
C ALA A 23 17.83 -10.04 2.95
N TYR A 24 17.52 -11.22 2.43
CA TYR A 24 18.48 -12.11 1.80
C TYR A 24 17.99 -12.54 0.42
N SER A 25 18.91 -12.57 -0.55
CA SER A 25 18.61 -13.00 -1.91
C SER A 25 19.35 -14.31 -2.21
N PHE A 26 18.58 -15.31 -2.57
CA PHE A 26 19.09 -16.60 -3.07
C PHE A 26 19.20 -16.49 -4.60
N ASP A 27 20.41 -16.57 -5.11
CA ASP A 27 20.65 -16.65 -6.54
C ASP A 27 20.58 -18.12 -7.00
N HIS A 28 19.75 -18.39 -8.00
CA HIS A 28 19.58 -19.72 -8.61
C HIS A 28 20.24 -19.81 -10.00
N GLY A 29 21.22 -18.95 -10.24
CA GLY A 29 21.95 -18.87 -11.51
C GLY A 29 21.03 -18.47 -12.67
N GLY A 30 21.17 -19.13 -13.81
CA GLY A 30 20.35 -18.86 -14.99
C GLY A 30 18.84 -19.11 -14.83
N LEU A 31 18.41 -19.71 -13.72
CA LEU A 31 16.98 -19.93 -13.43
C LEU A 31 16.30 -18.66 -12.87
N GLY A 32 17.03 -17.82 -12.12
CA GLY A 32 16.48 -16.63 -11.50
C GLY A 32 16.91 -16.44 -10.04
N PHE A 33 16.09 -15.75 -9.26
CA PHE A 33 16.37 -15.50 -7.85
C PHE A 33 15.10 -15.57 -6.98
N THR A 34 15.32 -15.80 -5.68
CA THR A 34 14.31 -15.60 -4.62
C THR A 34 14.89 -14.66 -3.57
N LYS A 35 14.13 -13.63 -3.20
CA LYS A 35 14.48 -12.71 -2.12
C LYS A 35 13.43 -12.79 -1.02
N VAL A 36 13.88 -12.95 0.23
CA VAL A 36 13.02 -12.91 1.42
C VAL A 36 13.52 -11.82 2.35
N GLY A 37 12.61 -11.19 3.07
CA GLY A 37 13.00 -10.17 4.03
C GLY A 37 11.92 -9.88 5.04
N VAL A 38 12.37 -9.26 6.15
CA VAL A 38 11.52 -8.75 7.20
C VAL A 38 11.93 -7.31 7.50
N SER A 39 10.96 -6.50 7.92
CA SER A 39 11.20 -5.14 8.37
C SER A 39 10.34 -4.83 9.59
N GLY A 40 10.78 -3.87 10.38
CA GLY A 40 10.05 -3.38 11.52
C GLY A 40 10.29 -1.89 11.72
N GLN A 41 9.28 -1.25 12.26
CA GLN A 41 9.25 0.15 12.63
C GLN A 41 8.73 0.25 14.05
N ARG A 42 9.30 1.16 14.84
CA ARG A 42 8.78 1.55 16.14
C ARG A 42 9.04 3.03 16.36
N GLY A 43 8.04 3.73 16.89
CA GLY A 43 8.14 5.16 17.18
C GLY A 43 7.16 5.58 18.25
N GLN A 44 7.05 6.87 18.45
CA GLN A 44 6.10 7.48 19.38
C GLN A 44 5.12 8.38 18.63
N LEU A 45 3.88 8.39 19.09
CA LEU A 45 2.87 9.37 18.75
C LEU A 45 2.78 10.37 19.89
N LEU A 46 2.88 11.66 19.59
CA LEU A 46 2.73 12.77 20.53
C LEU A 46 1.40 13.46 20.26
N ASN A 47 0.56 13.56 21.27
CA ASN A 47 -0.58 14.47 21.25
C ASN A 47 -0.11 15.88 21.66
N GLN A 48 -0.09 16.80 20.71
CA GLN A 48 0.39 18.17 20.94
C GLN A 48 -0.49 18.98 21.89
N GLY A 49 -1.77 18.59 22.02
CA GLY A 49 -2.71 19.27 22.92
C GLY A 49 -2.54 18.91 24.38
N THR A 50 -2.21 17.63 24.67
CA THR A 50 -2.05 17.13 26.05
C THR A 50 -0.59 16.95 26.45
N GLY A 51 0.33 16.85 25.48
CA GLY A 51 1.73 16.51 25.69
C GLY A 51 1.97 15.02 25.98
N GLU A 52 0.94 14.19 25.92
CA GLU A 52 1.06 12.76 26.16
C GLU A 52 1.59 12.03 24.94
N THR A 53 2.29 10.92 25.19
CA THR A 53 2.89 10.09 24.14
C THR A 53 2.49 8.63 24.30
N ASP A 54 2.31 7.94 23.20
CA ASP A 54 2.18 6.49 23.17
C ASP A 54 3.01 5.89 22.01
N TRP A 55 3.17 4.57 21.99
CA TRP A 55 4.00 3.88 21.01
C TRP A 55 3.17 3.44 19.82
N HIS A 56 3.79 3.50 18.64
CA HIS A 56 3.29 2.82 17.45
C HIS A 56 4.34 1.83 16.93
N ALA A 57 3.88 0.81 16.23
CA ALA A 57 4.73 -0.19 15.63
C ALA A 57 4.17 -0.65 14.27
N ALA A 58 5.08 -1.07 13.38
CA ALA A 58 4.71 -1.77 12.17
C ALA A 58 5.74 -2.88 11.89
N TYR A 59 5.27 -3.99 11.36
CA TYR A 59 6.09 -5.14 10.98
C TYR A 59 5.69 -5.60 9.59
N ALA A 60 6.67 -6.03 8.79
CA ALA A 60 6.37 -6.61 7.49
C ALA A 60 7.30 -7.78 7.18
N ALA A 61 6.77 -8.74 6.43
CA ALA A 61 7.52 -9.83 5.81
C ALA A 61 7.22 -9.82 4.32
N HIS A 62 8.26 -10.03 3.50
CA HIS A 62 8.09 -10.03 2.05
C HIS A 62 8.90 -11.14 1.38
N LEU A 63 8.36 -11.62 0.27
CA LEU A 63 9.00 -12.54 -0.64
C LEU A 63 8.89 -11.99 -2.05
N GLN A 64 9.99 -12.05 -2.80
CA GLN A 64 10.03 -11.72 -4.21
C GLN A 64 10.80 -12.80 -4.96
N GLY A 65 10.31 -13.22 -6.11
CA GLY A 65 11.01 -14.15 -6.99
C GLY A 65 10.89 -13.74 -8.44
N ARG A 66 11.93 -14.05 -9.23
CA ARG A 66 11.90 -13.96 -10.69
C ARG A 66 12.54 -15.20 -11.28
N TYR A 67 11.80 -15.87 -12.17
CA TYR A 67 12.20 -17.11 -12.82
C TYR A 67 11.84 -17.05 -14.29
N GLY A 68 12.87 -16.91 -15.15
CA GLY A 68 12.65 -16.64 -16.56
C GLY A 68 11.87 -15.35 -16.76
N GLY A 69 10.72 -15.41 -17.43
CA GLY A 69 9.82 -14.28 -17.63
C GLY A 69 8.86 -14.02 -16.46
N PHE A 70 8.69 -14.95 -15.51
CA PHE A 70 7.79 -14.79 -14.38
C PHE A 70 8.40 -13.95 -13.25
N GLU A 71 7.62 -13.05 -12.71
CA GLU A 71 7.91 -12.30 -11.48
C GLU A 71 6.74 -12.45 -10.51
N ALA A 72 7.04 -12.78 -9.25
CA ALA A 72 6.05 -12.87 -8.20
C ALA A 72 6.53 -12.11 -6.96
N LYS A 73 5.59 -11.44 -6.26
CA LYS A 73 5.82 -10.75 -4.99
C LYS A 73 4.70 -11.08 -4.03
N LEU A 74 5.05 -11.27 -2.75
CA LEU A 74 4.12 -11.44 -1.65
C LEU A 74 4.60 -10.54 -0.51
N GLU A 75 3.66 -9.87 0.13
CA GLU A 75 3.94 -9.08 1.33
C GLU A 75 2.81 -9.24 2.33
N PHE A 76 3.19 -9.33 3.59
CA PHE A 76 2.33 -9.18 4.75
C PHE A 76 2.88 -8.03 5.59
N ALA A 77 2.02 -7.11 6.01
CA ALA A 77 2.36 -6.08 6.98
C ALA A 77 1.28 -5.96 8.04
N GLN A 78 1.69 -5.65 9.26
CA GLN A 78 0.82 -5.30 10.37
C GLN A 78 1.21 -3.93 10.88
N GLN A 79 0.23 -3.10 11.19
CA GLN A 79 0.44 -1.79 11.78
C GLN A 79 -0.45 -1.60 13.01
N GLU A 80 0.15 -1.06 14.07
CA GLU A 80 -0.51 -0.68 15.32
C GLU A 80 -0.16 0.77 15.62
N LEU A 81 -1.17 1.63 15.66
CA LEU A 81 -1.08 3.06 15.92
C LEU A 81 -1.90 3.36 17.17
N ASN A 82 -1.21 3.73 18.27
CA ASN A 82 -1.86 4.04 19.54
C ASN A 82 -1.88 5.58 19.75
N PRO A 83 -2.88 6.30 19.21
CA PRO A 83 -2.96 7.74 19.37
C PRO A 83 -3.29 8.10 20.83
N PRO A 84 -2.40 8.84 21.55
CA PRO A 84 -2.60 9.10 22.96
C PRO A 84 -3.71 10.14 23.18
N SER A 85 -4.50 9.94 24.25
CA SER A 85 -5.49 10.91 24.75
C SER A 85 -6.50 11.38 23.70
N VAL A 86 -6.97 10.48 22.86
CA VAL A 86 -8.04 10.73 21.89
C VAL A 86 -9.35 10.10 22.37
N THR A 87 -10.49 10.64 21.95
CA THR A 87 -11.81 10.11 22.32
C THR A 87 -12.13 8.80 21.60
N ASP A 88 -11.64 8.65 20.38
CA ASP A 88 -11.79 7.44 19.55
C ASP A 88 -10.41 7.07 19.02
N ASP A 89 -9.86 5.98 19.52
CA ASP A 89 -8.53 5.44 19.20
C ASP A 89 -8.56 4.40 18.07
N ARG A 90 -9.75 4.03 17.58
CA ARG A 90 -9.90 3.03 16.52
C ARG A 90 -9.39 3.49 15.17
N PHE A 91 -9.19 4.80 14.97
CA PHE A 91 -8.65 5.35 13.73
C PHE A 91 -7.67 6.50 13.98
N VAL A 92 -6.82 6.72 13.01
CA VAL A 92 -5.95 7.88 12.91
C VAL A 92 -6.21 8.63 11.61
N VAL A 93 -5.89 9.93 11.57
CA VAL A 93 -5.99 10.73 10.36
C VAL A 93 -4.61 10.84 9.73
N MET A 94 -4.48 10.34 8.52
CA MET A 94 -3.24 10.38 7.74
C MET A 94 -3.41 11.24 6.50
N GLY A 95 -2.42 12.08 6.20
CA GLY A 95 -2.36 12.83 4.96
C GLY A 95 -1.81 11.95 3.83
N ALA A 96 -2.60 11.71 2.80
CA ALA A 96 -2.16 11.03 1.60
C ALA A 96 -2.74 11.72 0.36
N TYR A 97 -1.91 11.86 -0.68
CA TYR A 97 -2.31 12.45 -1.97
C TYR A 97 -2.95 13.84 -1.85
N GLY A 98 -2.48 14.64 -0.90
CA GLY A 98 -2.99 16.00 -0.67
C GLY A 98 -4.33 16.07 0.04
N SER A 99 -4.85 14.96 0.52
CA SER A 99 -6.10 14.86 1.28
C SER A 99 -5.88 14.10 2.57
N PRO A 100 -6.49 14.51 3.69
CA PRO A 100 -6.50 13.74 4.91
C PRO A 100 -7.52 12.59 4.81
N ASN A 101 -7.12 11.41 5.30
CA ASN A 101 -7.92 10.20 5.29
C ASN A 101 -7.90 9.55 6.67
N ARG A 102 -9.03 9.01 7.12
CA ARG A 102 -9.09 8.14 8.30
C ARG A 102 -8.66 6.74 7.93
N VAL A 103 -7.75 6.20 8.72
CA VAL A 103 -7.20 4.85 8.57
C VAL A 103 -7.36 4.13 9.89
N ALA A 104 -7.76 2.86 9.87
CA ALA A 104 -7.87 2.05 11.09
C ALA A 104 -6.53 2.05 11.85
N SER A 105 -6.58 2.27 13.16
CA SER A 105 -5.37 2.32 14.00
C SER A 105 -4.64 0.99 14.03
N GLU A 106 -5.38 -0.11 14.02
CA GLU A 106 -4.84 -1.46 13.94
C GLU A 106 -5.35 -2.15 12.68
N HIS A 107 -4.41 -2.60 11.86
CA HIS A 107 -4.76 -3.27 10.61
C HIS A 107 -3.64 -4.16 10.09
N ASN A 108 -4.01 -5.15 9.29
CA ASN A 108 -3.07 -5.97 8.53
C ASN A 108 -3.23 -5.70 7.03
N VAL A 109 -2.12 -5.74 6.32
CA VAL A 109 -2.07 -5.61 4.87
C VAL A 109 -1.51 -6.88 4.27
N TYR A 110 -2.25 -7.44 3.33
CA TYR A 110 -1.81 -8.56 2.49
C TYR A 110 -1.68 -8.05 1.07
N SER A 111 -0.56 -8.30 0.42
CA SER A 111 -0.41 -7.99 -1.00
C SER A 111 0.28 -9.11 -1.76
N SER A 112 -0.11 -9.29 -3.00
CA SER A 112 0.51 -10.20 -3.94
C SER A 112 0.54 -9.60 -5.33
N SER A 113 1.59 -9.91 -6.08
CA SER A 113 1.78 -9.49 -7.46
C SER A 113 2.30 -10.65 -8.27
N LEU A 114 1.74 -10.85 -9.46
CA LEU A 114 2.22 -11.81 -10.44
C LEU A 114 2.33 -11.10 -11.79
N ALA A 115 3.49 -11.19 -12.42
CA ALA A 115 3.73 -10.59 -13.73
C ALA A 115 4.51 -11.54 -14.65
N TYR A 116 4.38 -11.32 -15.96
CA TYR A 116 5.14 -12.03 -16.95
C TYR A 116 5.77 -11.09 -17.99
N HIS A 117 7.07 -11.13 -18.13
CA HIS A 117 7.85 -10.31 -19.04
C HIS A 117 7.88 -10.93 -20.45
N ILE A 118 7.25 -10.26 -21.41
CA ILE A 118 7.21 -10.67 -22.82
C ILE A 118 8.06 -9.69 -23.61
N PRO A 119 9.29 -10.05 -24.02
CA PRO A 119 10.07 -9.23 -24.92
C PRO A 119 9.37 -9.16 -26.30
N VAL A 120 9.27 -7.96 -26.85
CA VAL A 120 8.61 -7.69 -28.13
C VAL A 120 9.54 -6.86 -29.01
N ASN A 121 9.51 -7.09 -30.33
CA ASN A 121 10.23 -6.28 -31.31
C ASN A 121 9.23 -5.76 -32.37
N ALA A 122 8.32 -4.86 -31.93
CA ALA A 122 7.27 -4.30 -32.76
C ALA A 122 7.37 -2.76 -32.80
N GLY A 123 8.12 -2.23 -33.77
CA GLY A 123 8.39 -0.79 -33.85
C GLY A 123 9.11 -0.27 -32.60
N PRO A 124 8.57 0.72 -31.88
CA PRO A 124 9.18 1.23 -30.65
C PRO A 124 8.96 0.34 -29.42
N ILE A 125 8.07 -0.66 -29.50
CA ILE A 125 7.69 -1.49 -28.35
C ILE A 125 8.76 -2.56 -28.14
N SER A 126 9.35 -2.56 -26.94
CA SER A 126 10.40 -3.50 -26.51
C SER A 126 9.90 -4.56 -25.54
N GLU A 127 8.83 -4.29 -24.77
CA GLU A 127 8.28 -5.22 -23.80
C GLU A 127 6.77 -4.99 -23.61
N ILE A 128 6.04 -6.08 -23.41
CA ILE A 128 4.70 -6.09 -22.83
C ILE A 128 4.75 -6.96 -21.58
N LYS A 129 4.33 -6.42 -20.44
CA LYS A 129 4.31 -7.11 -19.15
C LYS A 129 2.90 -7.14 -18.59
N PRO A 130 2.08 -8.18 -18.89
CA PRO A 130 0.82 -8.40 -18.17
C PRO A 130 1.09 -8.68 -16.69
N TYR A 131 0.20 -8.22 -15.83
CA TYR A 131 0.27 -8.45 -14.40
C TYR A 131 -1.11 -8.54 -13.76
N TYR A 132 -1.10 -9.12 -12.57
CA TYR A 132 -2.21 -9.13 -11.65
C TYR A 132 -1.70 -8.79 -10.26
N ASP A 133 -2.25 -7.73 -9.68
CA ASP A 133 -1.96 -7.30 -8.32
C ASP A 133 -3.19 -7.46 -7.45
N PHE A 134 -2.99 -8.00 -6.26
CA PHE A 134 -4.01 -8.14 -5.23
C PHE A 134 -3.55 -7.45 -3.96
N SER A 135 -4.45 -6.75 -3.30
CA SER A 135 -4.23 -6.28 -1.93
C SER A 135 -5.50 -6.32 -1.09
N GLN A 136 -5.34 -6.62 0.19
CA GLN A 136 -6.40 -6.59 1.18
C GLN A 136 -5.88 -5.91 2.45
N VAL A 137 -6.71 -5.05 3.03
CA VAL A 137 -6.49 -4.48 4.35
C VAL A 137 -7.61 -5.00 5.27
N THR A 138 -7.23 -5.79 6.27
CA THR A 138 -8.14 -6.23 7.33
C THR A 138 -7.97 -5.31 8.55
N LYS A 139 -9.07 -4.96 9.19
CA LYS A 139 -9.10 -4.00 10.30
C LYS A 139 -9.45 -4.71 11.60
N ASP A 140 -8.80 -4.32 12.69
CA ASP A 140 -9.06 -4.92 14.01
C ASP A 140 -10.27 -4.25 14.72
N VAL A 141 -11.33 -4.01 13.92
CA VAL A 141 -12.63 -3.55 14.40
C VAL A 141 -13.71 -4.38 13.70
N ASP A 142 -14.30 -5.31 14.40
CA ASP A 142 -15.23 -6.33 13.88
C ASP A 142 -16.39 -5.77 13.02
N THR A 143 -16.79 -4.52 13.28
CA THR A 143 -17.90 -3.88 12.55
C THR A 143 -17.46 -3.13 11.29
N TRP A 144 -16.17 -3.08 10.99
CA TRP A 144 -15.64 -2.36 9.84
C TRP A 144 -15.33 -3.33 8.70
N ASN A 145 -15.72 -2.95 7.50
CA ASN A 145 -15.47 -3.76 6.31
C ASN A 145 -14.02 -3.67 5.85
N ASP A 146 -13.46 -4.79 5.44
CA ASP A 146 -12.13 -4.88 4.84
C ASP A 146 -12.06 -4.13 3.52
N ASN A 147 -10.87 -3.61 3.19
CA ASN A 147 -10.58 -3.06 1.88
C ASN A 147 -9.97 -4.16 1.01
N VAL A 148 -10.46 -4.30 -0.22
CA VAL A 148 -9.95 -5.29 -1.18
C VAL A 148 -9.74 -4.63 -2.53
N ASN A 149 -8.60 -4.93 -3.15
CA ASN A 149 -8.28 -4.43 -4.48
C ASN A 149 -7.71 -5.54 -5.35
N HIS A 150 -8.23 -5.63 -6.58
CA HIS A 150 -7.70 -6.43 -7.67
C HIS A 150 -7.33 -5.48 -8.80
N ASP A 151 -6.12 -5.56 -9.29
CA ASP A 151 -5.64 -4.78 -10.42
C ASP A 151 -5.14 -5.74 -11.51
N ILE A 152 -5.81 -5.73 -12.66
CA ILE A 152 -5.48 -6.56 -13.81
C ILE A 152 -5.00 -5.63 -14.90
N GLY A 153 -3.72 -5.69 -15.23
CA GLY A 153 -3.16 -4.74 -16.13
C GLY A 153 -2.04 -5.27 -17.00
N PHE A 154 -1.51 -4.36 -17.80
CA PHE A 154 -0.28 -4.58 -18.53
C PHE A 154 0.53 -3.29 -18.66
N LEU A 155 1.83 -3.43 -18.54
CA LEU A 155 2.80 -2.40 -18.85
C LEU A 155 3.28 -2.61 -20.29
N THR A 156 3.25 -1.55 -21.10
CA THR A 156 3.91 -1.49 -22.40
C THR A 156 5.12 -0.56 -22.33
N SER A 157 6.30 -1.06 -22.63
CA SER A 157 7.55 -0.28 -22.74
C SER A 157 7.84 0.04 -24.18
N ALA A 158 7.99 1.33 -24.53
CA ALA A 158 8.22 1.79 -25.90
C ALA A 158 9.23 2.95 -25.94
N GLY A 159 10.52 2.63 -26.09
CA GLY A 159 11.61 3.60 -25.98
C GLY A 159 11.61 4.26 -24.60
N PRO A 160 11.46 5.61 -24.50
CA PRO A 160 11.41 6.29 -23.20
C PRO A 160 10.03 6.25 -22.53
N LEU A 161 9.01 5.64 -23.17
CA LEU A 161 7.64 5.63 -22.68
C LEU A 161 7.33 4.32 -21.94
N PHE A 162 6.57 4.47 -20.83
CA PHE A 162 5.98 3.40 -20.07
C PHE A 162 4.49 3.67 -19.95
N VAL A 163 3.67 2.78 -20.50
CA VAL A 163 2.22 2.91 -20.50
C VAL A 163 1.63 1.77 -19.67
N TYR A 164 1.06 2.10 -18.52
CA TYR A 164 0.26 1.18 -17.71
C TYR A 164 -1.20 1.30 -18.12
N THR A 165 -1.84 0.16 -18.25
CA THR A 165 -3.27 0.07 -18.58
C THR A 165 -3.90 -0.92 -17.63
N ASP A 166 -4.82 -0.45 -16.77
CA ASP A 166 -5.31 -1.18 -15.61
C ASP A 166 -6.83 -1.25 -15.59
N LEU A 167 -7.36 -2.42 -15.23
CA LEU A 167 -8.71 -2.64 -14.78
C LEU A 167 -8.68 -2.90 -13.27
N ILE A 168 -9.16 -1.93 -12.50
CA ILE A 168 -9.18 -1.97 -11.04
C ILE A 168 -10.58 -2.40 -10.60
N ILE A 169 -10.67 -3.47 -9.81
CA ILE A 169 -11.91 -3.98 -9.23
C ILE A 169 -11.72 -3.97 -7.71
N SER A 170 -12.47 -3.16 -6.99
CA SER A 170 -12.17 -2.91 -5.58
C SER A 170 -13.39 -2.72 -4.70
N LYS A 171 -13.21 -2.98 -3.40
CA LYS A 171 -14.07 -2.53 -2.31
C LYS A 171 -13.27 -1.61 -1.39
N GLY A 172 -13.84 -0.46 -1.04
CA GLY A 172 -13.19 0.46 -0.12
C GLY A 172 -11.90 1.08 -0.65
N HIS A 173 -11.71 1.19 -1.96
CA HIS A 173 -10.55 1.87 -2.52
C HIS A 173 -10.73 3.39 -2.48
N PRO A 174 -9.80 4.18 -1.89
CA PRO A 174 -9.99 5.62 -1.67
C PRO A 174 -10.29 6.44 -2.94
N PHE A 175 -9.75 6.03 -4.09
CA PHE A 175 -9.98 6.71 -5.38
C PHE A 175 -11.14 6.13 -6.20
N ASN A 176 -11.77 5.06 -5.75
CA ASN A 176 -12.87 4.39 -6.43
C ASN A 176 -14.18 4.47 -5.65
N GLN A 177 -14.25 5.40 -4.69
CA GLN A 177 -15.43 5.72 -3.88
C GLN A 177 -16.00 7.07 -4.30
N PRO A 178 -17.31 7.30 -4.12
CA PRO A 178 -17.86 8.65 -4.24
C PRO A 178 -17.15 9.60 -3.28
N PHE A 179 -16.63 10.69 -3.82
CA PHE A 179 -16.02 11.74 -3.00
C PHE A 179 -17.11 12.65 -2.43
N ASP A 180 -17.25 12.72 -1.13
CA ASP A 180 -18.25 13.52 -0.42
C ASP A 180 -17.74 14.89 0.06
N GLY A 181 -16.50 15.24 -0.26
CA GLY A 181 -15.85 16.51 0.11
C GLY A 181 -15.34 16.55 1.56
N THR A 182 -15.47 15.48 2.31
CA THR A 182 -14.96 15.33 3.68
C THR A 182 -13.72 14.43 3.75
N PHE A 183 -13.19 14.21 4.95
CA PHE A 183 -12.16 13.21 5.17
C PHE A 183 -12.68 11.83 4.76
N SER A 184 -12.02 11.20 3.82
CA SER A 184 -12.37 9.83 3.46
C SER A 184 -12.10 8.90 4.63
N GLY A 185 -13.13 8.20 5.09
CA GLY A 185 -13.04 7.16 6.11
C GLY A 185 -13.07 5.75 5.52
N VAL A 186 -12.84 5.62 4.24
CA VAL A 186 -12.89 4.34 3.51
C VAL A 186 -11.91 3.31 4.06
N MET A 187 -10.73 3.76 4.51
CA MET A 187 -9.73 2.92 5.18
C MET A 187 -10.02 2.71 6.67
N ALA A 188 -11.16 3.17 7.16
CA ALA A 188 -11.72 3.00 8.50
C ALA A 188 -13.19 2.56 8.40
N GLU A 189 -14.10 3.28 9.05
CA GLU A 189 -15.52 2.90 9.19
C GLU A 189 -16.41 3.16 7.96
N GLN A 190 -15.96 3.95 6.98
CA GLN A 190 -16.79 4.37 5.85
C GLN A 190 -16.71 3.47 4.62
N ASN A 191 -16.13 2.30 4.72
CA ASN A 191 -16.17 1.31 3.66
C ASN A 191 -17.57 0.67 3.59
N ASP A 192 -18.33 0.97 2.51
CA ASP A 192 -19.66 0.46 2.26
C ASP A 192 -19.72 -0.99 1.76
N ASN A 193 -18.55 -1.63 1.59
CA ASN A 193 -18.39 -2.99 1.10
C ASN A 193 -18.93 -3.23 -0.33
N GLU A 194 -19.12 -2.18 -1.11
CA GLU A 194 -19.58 -2.31 -2.49
C GLU A 194 -18.43 -2.48 -3.47
N TRP A 195 -18.60 -3.39 -4.42
CA TRP A 195 -17.66 -3.56 -5.52
C TRP A 195 -17.78 -2.43 -6.53
N ARG A 196 -16.65 -1.85 -6.89
CA ARG A 196 -16.52 -0.81 -7.91
C ARG A 196 -15.42 -1.14 -8.87
N THR A 197 -15.57 -0.68 -10.10
CA THR A 197 -14.60 -0.89 -11.17
C THR A 197 -14.14 0.45 -11.71
N ALA A 198 -12.85 0.59 -11.93
CA ALA A 198 -12.25 1.73 -12.58
C ALA A 198 -11.30 1.27 -13.68
N PHE A 199 -11.16 2.09 -14.71
CA PHE A 199 -10.17 1.92 -15.75
C PHE A 199 -9.14 3.05 -15.63
N ASN A 200 -7.85 2.68 -15.63
CA ASN A 200 -6.76 3.63 -15.51
C ASN A 200 -5.78 3.48 -16.66
N VAL A 201 -5.28 4.61 -17.16
CA VAL A 201 -4.13 4.66 -18.07
C VAL A 201 -3.14 5.65 -17.52
N ASN A 202 -1.94 5.19 -17.22
CA ASN A 202 -0.86 6.03 -16.72
C ASN A 202 0.32 5.98 -17.70
N ILE A 203 0.81 7.16 -18.09
CA ILE A 203 1.91 7.31 -19.02
C ILE A 203 3.07 7.96 -18.30
N GLY A 204 4.17 7.21 -18.16
CA GLY A 204 5.44 7.70 -17.67
C GLY A 204 6.46 7.83 -18.80
N PHE A 205 7.43 8.73 -18.64
CA PHE A 205 8.57 8.86 -19.54
C PHE A 205 9.83 9.27 -18.78
N TYR A 206 10.99 8.85 -19.29
CA TYR A 206 12.31 9.22 -18.80
C TYR A 206 13.01 10.17 -19.75
#